data_dbb4f3c3b07ed9b66283dc31b6e62c7c
#
_entry.id   dbb4f3c3b07ed9b66283dc31b6e62c7c
#
_cell.length_a   1.000
_cell.length_b   1.000
_cell.length_c   1.000
_cell.angle_alpha   90.00
_cell.angle_beta   90.00
_cell.angle_gamma   90.00
#
_symmetry.space_group_name_H-M   'P 1'
#
loop_
_entity.id
_entity.type
_entity.pdbx_description
1 polymer ?
#
loop_
_entity_poly.entity_id
_entity_poly.type
_entity_poly.pdbx_seq_one_letter_code
_entity_poly.pdbx_strand_id
1 'polypeptide(L)'
;MQIAFGSGLFYATPLMDAMGNAIATPTPILLGIMQECGVDLTFDTKELFGGDQFAVDAARGMGKLTGKAKAAQISVSQWNSLIFGQTLATGQVLVSHATTPQPIPEGLSIVITPPVGGTVTGDLGVRGAGGVPFVRVLSAPATGQYTYDAATHTYAFAAADEGVQVFIDYRYTVATGNSLSVKNLPMGDMPVFQGELYLKYKGKSTYVRVPNFVSNKLGIATKQDDYTIPDFEFTGYQDEFGEVAYWSANE
;
A
#
# COMPACT_ATOMS: atom_id res chain seq x y z
N MET A 1 -25.55 8.12 28.96
CA MET A 1 -24.10 7.86 28.74
C MET A 1 -23.95 6.91 27.57
N GLN A 2 -23.19 7.27 26.56
CA GLN A 2 -22.90 6.43 25.39
C GLN A 2 -21.53 5.79 25.55
N ILE A 3 -21.44 4.50 25.21
CA ILE A 3 -20.20 3.73 25.18
C ILE A 3 -20.07 3.17 23.76
N ALA A 4 -18.91 3.27 23.15
CA ALA A 4 -18.59 2.66 21.86
C ALA A 4 -17.65 1.47 22.04
N PHE A 5 -17.80 0.47 21.18
CA PHE A 5 -16.94 -0.72 21.17
C PHE A 5 -16.69 -1.17 19.72
N GLY A 6 -15.45 -1.51 19.42
CA GLY A 6 -15.01 -1.96 18.08
C GLY A 6 -14.44 -0.84 17.23
N SER A 7 -13.88 -1.19 16.08
CA SER A 7 -13.23 -0.27 15.13
C SER A 7 -14.20 0.51 14.24
N GLY A 8 -15.49 0.11 14.22
CA GLY A 8 -16.51 0.75 13.38
C GLY A 8 -16.36 0.46 11.89
N LEU A 9 -17.08 1.26 11.09
CA LEU A 9 -17.00 1.28 9.64
C LEU A 9 -16.41 2.63 9.21
N PHE A 10 -15.46 2.60 8.29
CA PHE A 10 -14.90 3.81 7.71
C PHE A 10 -15.14 3.84 6.20
N TYR A 11 -15.85 4.87 5.76
CA TYR A 11 -16.08 5.17 4.36
C TYR A 11 -15.19 6.33 3.96
N ALA A 12 -14.56 6.20 2.79
CA ALA A 12 -13.79 7.26 2.18
C ALA A 12 -14.37 7.56 0.79
N THR A 13 -14.75 8.80 0.54
CA THR A 13 -15.32 9.24 -0.74
C THR A 13 -14.31 10.15 -1.41
N PRO A 14 -13.63 9.72 -2.49
CA PRO A 14 -12.70 10.56 -3.24
C PRO A 14 -13.45 11.76 -3.85
N LEU A 15 -13.00 12.98 -3.57
CA LEU A 15 -13.62 14.23 -4.04
C LEU A 15 -12.82 14.88 -5.16
N MET A 16 -11.50 14.83 -5.08
CA MET A 16 -10.58 15.43 -6.06
C MET A 16 -9.48 14.43 -6.44
N ASP A 17 -9.06 14.50 -7.70
CA ASP A 17 -7.88 13.77 -8.17
C ASP A 17 -6.57 14.41 -7.67
N ALA A 18 -5.42 13.82 -8.03
CA ALA A 18 -4.12 14.36 -7.61
C ALA A 18 -3.82 15.76 -8.19
N MET A 19 -4.45 16.14 -9.27
CA MET A 19 -4.27 17.45 -9.92
C MET A 19 -5.24 18.53 -9.41
N GLY A 20 -6.09 18.18 -8.42
CA GLY A 20 -7.09 19.11 -7.86
C GLY A 20 -8.37 19.21 -8.68
N ASN A 21 -8.60 18.35 -9.68
CA ASN A 21 -9.85 18.35 -10.42
C ASN A 21 -10.93 17.61 -9.62
N ALA A 22 -12.12 18.18 -9.55
CA ALA A 22 -13.26 17.54 -8.90
C ALA A 22 -13.68 16.26 -9.65
N ILE A 23 -13.92 15.19 -8.89
CA ILE A 23 -14.45 13.94 -9.43
C ILE A 23 -15.95 14.10 -9.65
N ALA A 24 -16.40 14.02 -10.90
CA ALA A 24 -17.81 14.28 -11.28
C ALA A 24 -18.82 13.36 -10.58
N THR A 25 -18.45 12.10 -10.35
CA THR A 25 -19.27 11.10 -9.66
C THR A 25 -18.45 10.38 -8.59
N PRO A 26 -18.28 11.02 -7.42
CA PRO A 26 -17.53 10.42 -6.30
C PRO A 26 -18.20 9.13 -5.85
N THR A 27 -17.43 8.05 -5.76
CA THR A 27 -17.93 6.75 -5.32
C THR A 27 -17.38 6.44 -3.93
N PRO A 28 -18.22 6.30 -2.90
CA PRO A 28 -17.78 5.94 -1.56
C PRO A 28 -17.10 4.56 -1.55
N ILE A 29 -15.98 4.47 -0.86
CA ILE A 29 -15.18 3.26 -0.69
C ILE A 29 -15.26 2.85 0.76
N LEU A 30 -15.79 1.66 1.05
CA LEU A 30 -15.70 1.08 2.38
C LEU A 30 -14.29 0.49 2.55
N LEU A 31 -13.54 0.99 3.54
CA LEU A 31 -12.30 0.36 3.98
C LEU A 31 -12.67 -0.90 4.78
N GLY A 32 -12.51 -2.07 4.15
CA GLY A 32 -12.94 -3.36 4.72
C GLY A 32 -12.01 -3.84 5.84
N ILE A 33 -12.57 -4.66 6.74
CA ILE A 33 -11.87 -5.34 7.85
C ILE A 33 -11.01 -4.36 8.66
N MET A 34 -11.68 -3.31 9.17
CA MET A 34 -11.03 -2.30 10.02
C MET A 34 -10.55 -2.91 11.33
N GLN A 35 -9.29 -2.70 11.67
CA GLN A 35 -8.68 -3.07 12.94
C GLN A 35 -8.60 -1.88 13.90
N GLU A 36 -8.32 -0.72 13.36
CA GLU A 36 -8.23 0.54 14.10
C GLU A 36 -8.70 1.68 13.21
N CYS A 37 -9.46 2.61 13.76
CA CYS A 37 -9.77 3.88 13.13
C CYS A 37 -9.90 4.95 14.20
N GLY A 38 -9.27 6.08 14.00
CA GLY A 38 -9.31 7.21 14.92
C GLY A 38 -9.24 8.53 14.19
N VAL A 39 -9.88 9.53 14.79
CA VAL A 39 -9.80 10.93 14.38
C VAL A 39 -9.41 11.73 15.61
N ASP A 40 -8.28 12.42 15.54
CA ASP A 40 -7.72 13.22 16.62
C ASP A 40 -7.78 14.70 16.25
N LEU A 41 -8.40 15.50 17.12
CA LEU A 41 -8.45 16.95 17.00
C LEU A 41 -7.66 17.57 18.15
N THR A 42 -6.57 18.25 17.80
CA THR A 42 -5.65 18.85 18.77
C THR A 42 -5.56 20.36 18.55
N PHE A 43 -5.25 21.10 19.60
CA PHE A 43 -5.06 22.55 19.55
C PHE A 43 -3.81 22.92 20.32
N ASP A 44 -3.04 23.84 19.79
CA ASP A 44 -1.97 24.49 20.55
C ASP A 44 -2.60 25.42 21.59
N THR A 45 -2.00 25.52 22.76
CA THR A 45 -2.35 26.50 23.79
C THR A 45 -1.21 27.50 23.93
N LYS A 46 -1.54 28.78 23.88
CA LYS A 46 -0.62 29.87 24.16
C LYS A 46 -0.95 30.45 25.49
N GLU A 47 0.03 30.47 26.39
CA GLU A 47 -0.10 30.96 27.75
C GLU A 47 0.63 32.30 27.89
N LEU A 48 -0.01 33.25 28.58
CA LEU A 48 0.58 34.53 28.94
C LEU A 48 1.00 34.46 30.42
N PHE A 49 2.29 34.62 30.69
CA PHE A 49 2.83 34.65 32.04
C PHE A 49 3.02 36.09 32.49
N GLY A 50 2.69 36.34 33.73
CA GLY A 50 3.04 37.57 34.48
C GLY A 50 4.38 37.43 35.17
N GLY A 51 4.52 38.11 36.31
CA GLY A 51 5.73 37.99 37.17
C GLY A 51 5.74 36.74 38.06
N ASP A 52 4.65 35.98 38.12
CA ASP A 52 4.43 34.83 39.01
C ASP A 52 4.58 33.50 38.26
N GLN A 53 4.52 32.36 39.01
CA GLN A 53 4.75 31.03 38.49
C GLN A 53 3.64 30.49 37.58
N PHE A 54 2.44 31.03 37.65
CA PHE A 54 1.30 30.57 36.88
C PHE A 54 0.94 31.55 35.77
N ALA A 55 0.43 31.00 34.66
CA ALA A 55 -0.08 31.81 33.56
C ALA A 55 -1.28 32.65 34.03
N VAL A 56 -1.32 33.92 33.62
CA VAL A 56 -2.42 34.85 33.92
C VAL A 56 -3.52 34.78 32.88
N ASP A 57 -3.24 34.24 31.69
CA ASP A 57 -4.18 34.00 30.61
C ASP A 57 -3.75 32.85 29.72
N ALA A 58 -4.71 32.17 29.07
CA ALA A 58 -4.44 31.11 28.11
C ALA A 58 -5.41 31.22 26.92
N ALA A 59 -4.85 31.23 25.72
CA ALA A 59 -5.59 31.28 24.48
C ALA A 59 -5.37 30.03 23.62
N ARG A 60 -6.41 29.56 22.97
CA ARG A 60 -6.32 28.47 22.00
C ARG A 60 -5.66 28.98 20.72
N GLY A 61 -4.59 28.31 20.28
CA GLY A 61 -3.87 28.59 19.06
C GLY A 61 -4.34 27.75 17.85
N MET A 62 -3.41 27.30 17.02
CA MET A 62 -3.70 26.53 15.81
C MET A 62 -4.28 25.15 16.16
N GLY A 63 -5.31 24.77 15.40
CA GLY A 63 -5.89 23.43 15.45
C GLY A 63 -5.29 22.51 14.40
N LYS A 64 -5.20 21.22 14.71
CA LYS A 64 -4.81 20.17 13.79
C LYS A 64 -5.77 18.99 13.90
N LEU A 65 -6.30 18.57 12.76
CA LEU A 65 -7.11 17.36 12.64
C LEU A 65 -6.27 16.28 11.95
N THR A 66 -6.13 15.13 12.58
CA THR A 66 -5.47 13.96 12.01
C THR A 66 -6.37 12.74 12.11
N GLY A 67 -6.31 11.88 11.10
CA GLY A 67 -6.97 10.59 11.11
C GLY A 67 -5.96 9.48 10.90
N LYS A 68 -6.27 8.33 11.47
CA LYS A 68 -5.52 7.09 11.24
C LYS A 68 -6.48 5.94 11.03
N ALA A 69 -6.08 5.00 10.17
CA ALA A 69 -6.85 3.81 9.90
C ALA A 69 -5.93 2.63 9.63
N LYS A 70 -6.29 1.47 10.18
CA LYS A 70 -5.66 0.18 9.88
C LYS A 70 -6.71 -0.75 9.33
N ALA A 71 -6.55 -1.16 8.07
CA ALA A 71 -7.46 -2.05 7.39
C ALA A 71 -6.72 -3.29 6.89
N ALA A 72 -7.20 -4.48 7.25
CA ALA A 72 -6.53 -5.73 6.88
C ALA A 72 -6.68 -6.09 5.40
N GLN A 73 -7.51 -5.36 4.65
CA GLN A 73 -7.68 -5.59 3.23
C GLN A 73 -6.68 -4.77 2.41
N ILE A 74 -5.93 -5.45 1.54
CA ILE A 74 -4.99 -4.83 0.60
C ILE A 74 -5.70 -4.63 -0.75
N SER A 75 -5.85 -3.38 -1.18
CA SER A 75 -6.46 -3.03 -2.46
C SER A 75 -5.71 -1.87 -3.12
N VAL A 76 -5.01 -2.18 -4.21
CA VAL A 76 -4.24 -1.18 -4.98
C VAL A 76 -5.14 -0.08 -5.56
N SER A 77 -6.37 -0.41 -5.96
CA SER A 77 -7.33 0.57 -6.49
C SER A 77 -7.80 1.54 -5.41
N GLN A 78 -8.08 1.06 -4.20
CA GLN A 78 -8.44 1.92 -3.06
C GLN A 78 -7.28 2.84 -2.66
N TRP A 79 -6.07 2.29 -2.58
CA TRP A 79 -4.88 3.10 -2.30
C TRP A 79 -4.64 4.17 -3.36
N ASN A 80 -4.86 3.81 -4.63
CA ASN A 80 -4.73 4.80 -5.69
C ASN A 80 -5.73 5.95 -5.53
N SER A 81 -6.99 5.64 -5.28
CA SER A 81 -8.05 6.64 -5.16
C SER A 81 -7.88 7.57 -3.95
N LEU A 82 -7.29 7.09 -2.85
CA LEU A 82 -7.19 7.84 -1.59
C LEU A 82 -5.83 8.47 -1.36
N ILE A 83 -4.75 7.94 -2.00
CA ILE A 83 -3.39 8.33 -1.64
C ILE A 83 -2.61 8.83 -2.86
N PHE A 84 -2.65 8.09 -3.98
CA PHE A 84 -1.72 8.36 -5.09
C PHE A 84 -2.35 9.13 -6.25
N GLY A 85 -3.65 8.91 -6.55
CA GLY A 85 -4.34 9.57 -7.66
C GLY A 85 -3.70 9.33 -9.03
N GLN A 86 -3.00 8.21 -9.22
CA GLN A 86 -2.27 7.87 -10.45
C GLN A 86 -3.16 7.03 -11.38
N THR A 87 -2.68 6.83 -12.61
CA THR A 87 -3.35 5.92 -13.55
C THR A 87 -3.08 4.48 -13.18
N LEU A 88 -4.15 3.71 -12.95
CA LEU A 88 -4.06 2.26 -12.79
C LEU A 88 -3.85 1.57 -14.13
N ALA A 89 -2.96 0.58 -14.16
CA ALA A 89 -2.83 -0.34 -15.27
C ALA A 89 -3.48 -1.68 -14.92
N THR A 90 -4.12 -2.31 -15.91
CA THR A 90 -4.61 -3.69 -15.80
C THR A 90 -3.44 -4.67 -15.77
N GLY A 91 -3.58 -5.74 -14.99
CA GLY A 91 -2.58 -6.77 -14.82
C GLY A 91 -1.76 -6.59 -13.55
N GLN A 92 -1.17 -7.67 -13.11
CA GLN A 92 -0.29 -7.72 -11.94
C GLN A 92 1.00 -8.46 -12.22
N VAL A 93 2.04 -8.12 -11.48
CA VAL A 93 3.33 -8.82 -11.48
C VAL A 93 3.29 -9.90 -10.41
N LEU A 94 3.64 -11.11 -10.79
CA LEU A 94 3.76 -12.26 -9.91
C LEU A 94 5.19 -12.77 -9.90
N VAL A 95 5.57 -13.46 -8.83
CA VAL A 95 6.86 -14.13 -8.69
C VAL A 95 6.63 -15.63 -8.67
N SER A 96 7.35 -16.33 -9.54
CA SER A 96 7.49 -17.78 -9.47
C SER A 96 8.74 -18.08 -8.64
N HIS A 97 8.54 -18.57 -7.42
CA HIS A 97 9.59 -19.03 -6.54
C HIS A 97 9.63 -20.57 -6.61
N ALA A 98 10.73 -21.10 -7.14
CA ALA A 98 10.87 -22.55 -7.30
C ALA A 98 11.05 -23.24 -5.93
N THR A 99 10.15 -24.16 -5.60
CA THR A 99 10.22 -25.02 -4.41
C THR A 99 10.76 -26.42 -4.71
N THR A 100 10.74 -26.82 -5.98
CA THR A 100 11.26 -28.10 -6.45
C THR A 100 12.42 -27.84 -7.39
N PRO A 101 13.59 -28.46 -7.17
CA PRO A 101 14.73 -28.28 -8.07
C PRO A 101 14.51 -29.07 -9.36
N GLN A 102 15.16 -28.61 -10.44
CA GLN A 102 15.22 -29.32 -11.71
C GLN A 102 16.69 -29.51 -12.12
N PRO A 103 17.04 -30.63 -12.77
CA PRO A 103 18.41 -30.84 -13.24
C PRO A 103 18.69 -29.96 -14.44
N ILE A 104 19.93 -29.47 -14.55
CA ILE A 104 20.44 -28.86 -15.79
C ILE A 104 20.53 -29.96 -16.83
N PRO A 105 19.83 -29.84 -17.99
CA PRO A 105 19.80 -30.87 -19.01
C PRO A 105 21.13 -30.96 -19.78
N GLU A 106 21.34 -32.04 -20.51
CA GLU A 106 22.49 -32.23 -21.43
C GLU A 106 22.64 -31.08 -22.46
N GLY A 107 21.53 -30.48 -22.88
CA GLY A 107 21.57 -29.29 -23.75
C GLY A 107 21.96 -27.99 -23.05
N LEU A 108 22.32 -28.02 -21.75
CA LEU A 108 22.81 -26.91 -20.93
C LEU A 108 21.89 -25.68 -20.89
N SER A 109 20.64 -25.83 -21.30
CA SER A 109 19.68 -24.71 -21.34
C SER A 109 18.32 -25.10 -20.82
N ILE A 110 17.70 -24.18 -20.09
CA ILE A 110 16.37 -24.31 -19.56
C ILE A 110 15.53 -23.14 -20.04
N VAL A 111 14.47 -23.43 -20.78
CA VAL A 111 13.49 -22.43 -21.21
C VAL A 111 12.38 -22.35 -20.18
N ILE A 112 12.09 -21.16 -19.67
CA ILE A 112 11.01 -20.97 -18.73
C ILE A 112 9.68 -20.76 -19.47
N THR A 113 8.69 -21.56 -19.10
CA THR A 113 7.31 -21.38 -19.52
C THR A 113 6.50 -20.89 -18.33
N PRO A 114 5.96 -19.67 -18.35
CA PRO A 114 5.14 -19.16 -17.26
C PRO A 114 3.80 -19.92 -17.19
N PRO A 115 3.06 -19.81 -16.09
CA PRO A 115 1.69 -20.30 -16.00
C PRO A 115 0.80 -19.73 -17.12
N VAL A 116 -0.29 -20.44 -17.44
CA VAL A 116 -1.21 -20.08 -18.54
C VAL A 116 -1.66 -18.62 -18.41
N GLY A 117 -1.53 -17.87 -19.51
CA GLY A 117 -1.84 -16.44 -19.56
C GLY A 117 -0.76 -15.53 -18.97
N GLY A 118 0.37 -16.07 -18.56
CA GLY A 118 1.52 -15.31 -18.07
C GLY A 118 2.51 -14.93 -19.16
N THR A 119 3.25 -13.85 -18.93
CA THR A 119 4.41 -13.43 -19.75
C THR A 119 5.59 -13.16 -18.83
N VAL A 120 6.72 -13.85 -19.03
CA VAL A 120 7.93 -13.65 -18.24
C VAL A 120 8.46 -12.23 -18.47
N THR A 121 8.76 -11.53 -17.38
CA THR A 121 9.24 -10.13 -17.44
C THR A 121 10.62 -9.92 -16.82
N GLY A 122 11.17 -10.93 -16.15
CA GLY A 122 12.50 -10.80 -15.60
C GLY A 122 12.97 -12.00 -14.80
N ASP A 123 14.29 -12.14 -14.78
CA ASP A 123 15.04 -13.09 -13.98
C ASP A 123 15.14 -12.59 -12.51
N LEU A 124 14.97 -13.48 -11.56
CA LEU A 124 15.18 -13.24 -10.12
C LEU A 124 16.33 -14.10 -9.55
N GLY A 125 16.99 -14.87 -10.41
CA GLY A 125 18.17 -15.63 -10.07
C GLY A 125 18.00 -17.13 -10.10
N VAL A 126 19.15 -17.80 -10.09
CA VAL A 126 19.28 -19.26 -10.03
C VAL A 126 20.05 -19.62 -8.77
N ARG A 127 19.61 -20.65 -8.07
CA ARG A 127 20.31 -21.21 -6.89
C ARG A 127 20.42 -22.72 -7.00
N GLY A 128 21.55 -23.25 -6.59
CA GLY A 128 21.75 -24.70 -6.48
C GLY A 128 20.95 -25.33 -5.34
N ALA A 129 20.85 -26.66 -5.31
CA ALA A 129 20.10 -27.38 -4.28
C ALA A 129 20.57 -27.09 -2.85
N GLY A 130 21.85 -26.72 -2.66
CA GLY A 130 22.40 -26.26 -1.37
C GLY A 130 22.10 -24.81 -1.02
N GLY A 131 21.27 -24.09 -1.80
CA GLY A 131 20.94 -22.69 -1.58
C GLY A 131 22.00 -21.69 -2.04
N VAL A 132 23.13 -22.15 -2.60
CA VAL A 132 24.19 -21.29 -3.14
C VAL A 132 23.72 -20.65 -4.44
N PRO A 133 23.75 -19.32 -4.57
CA PRO A 133 23.35 -18.65 -5.81
C PRO A 133 24.38 -18.88 -6.92
N PHE A 134 23.89 -19.12 -8.14
CA PHE A 134 24.67 -19.03 -9.36
C PHE A 134 24.86 -17.57 -9.73
N VAL A 135 26.04 -17.24 -10.28
CA VAL A 135 26.36 -15.89 -10.70
C VAL A 135 25.90 -15.64 -12.12
N ARG A 136 25.09 -14.62 -12.35
CA ARG A 136 24.66 -14.21 -13.67
C ARG A 136 25.83 -13.53 -14.43
N VAL A 137 26.09 -13.99 -15.67
CA VAL A 137 27.07 -13.40 -16.57
C VAL A 137 26.42 -13.05 -17.90
N LEU A 138 27.09 -12.24 -18.73
CA LEU A 138 26.54 -11.83 -20.03
C LEU A 138 26.71 -12.90 -21.11
N SER A 139 27.80 -13.70 -21.06
CA SER A 139 28.08 -14.74 -22.02
C SER A 139 29.06 -15.75 -21.43
N ALA A 140 29.19 -16.92 -22.06
CA ALA A 140 30.16 -17.96 -21.76
C ALA A 140 30.24 -18.31 -20.25
N PRO A 141 29.15 -18.83 -19.64
CA PRO A 141 29.13 -19.13 -18.22
C PRO A 141 30.15 -20.19 -17.85
N ALA A 142 30.91 -19.97 -16.78
CA ALA A 142 31.74 -20.96 -16.11
C ALA A 142 30.93 -21.73 -15.06
N THR A 143 31.52 -22.76 -14.44
CA THR A 143 30.88 -23.54 -13.37
C THR A 143 30.28 -22.62 -12.27
N GLY A 144 29.04 -22.86 -11.94
CA GLY A 144 28.29 -22.03 -10.95
C GLY A 144 27.85 -20.68 -11.52
N GLN A 145 27.89 -20.51 -12.84
CA GLN A 145 27.39 -19.29 -13.51
C GLN A 145 26.28 -19.63 -14.50
N TYR A 146 25.49 -18.62 -14.85
CA TYR A 146 24.46 -18.74 -15.88
C TYR A 146 24.31 -17.46 -16.70
N THR A 147 23.76 -17.60 -17.90
CA THR A 147 23.27 -16.49 -18.71
C THR A 147 21.76 -16.54 -18.78
N TYR A 148 21.11 -15.39 -18.94
CA TYR A 148 19.67 -15.28 -19.16
C TYR A 148 19.40 -14.45 -20.41
N ASP A 149 18.74 -15.05 -21.38
CA ASP A 149 18.21 -14.38 -22.56
C ASP A 149 16.75 -13.95 -22.29
N ALA A 150 16.52 -12.64 -22.26
CA ALA A 150 15.22 -12.06 -21.99
C ALA A 150 14.23 -12.21 -23.18
N ALA A 151 14.72 -12.41 -24.41
CA ALA A 151 13.86 -12.56 -25.59
C ALA A 151 13.25 -13.96 -25.67
N THR A 152 14.02 -14.97 -25.32
CA THR A 152 13.62 -16.38 -25.38
C THR A 152 13.30 -16.97 -24.01
N HIS A 153 13.52 -16.22 -22.93
CA HIS A 153 13.39 -16.65 -21.53
C HIS A 153 14.23 -17.90 -21.22
N THR A 154 15.41 -17.98 -21.83
CA THR A 154 16.30 -19.13 -21.75
C THR A 154 17.45 -18.86 -20.77
N TYR A 155 17.66 -19.80 -19.88
CA TYR A 155 18.82 -19.88 -18.99
C TYR A 155 19.81 -20.83 -19.58
N ALA A 156 21.08 -20.43 -19.79
CA ALA A 156 22.14 -21.29 -20.23
C ALA A 156 23.24 -21.42 -19.18
N PHE A 157 23.81 -22.62 -19.07
CA PHE A 157 24.74 -23.04 -18.03
C PHE A 157 26.07 -23.56 -18.63
N ALA A 158 27.06 -23.72 -17.77
CA ALA A 158 28.33 -24.35 -18.17
C ALA A 158 28.19 -25.88 -18.33
N ALA A 159 29.00 -26.48 -19.19
CA ALA A 159 29.01 -27.93 -19.38
C ALA A 159 29.36 -28.70 -18.08
N ALA A 160 30.16 -28.12 -17.21
CA ALA A 160 30.51 -28.72 -15.92
C ALA A 160 29.35 -28.72 -14.90
N ASP A 161 28.27 -28.02 -15.17
CA ASP A 161 27.07 -27.94 -14.29
C ASP A 161 25.93 -28.86 -14.78
N GLU A 162 26.17 -29.69 -15.83
CA GLU A 162 25.20 -30.67 -16.30
C GLU A 162 24.76 -31.61 -15.15
N GLY A 163 23.45 -31.86 -15.05
CA GLY A 163 22.87 -32.68 -14.02
C GLY A 163 22.76 -32.03 -12.64
N VAL A 164 23.36 -30.84 -12.43
CA VAL A 164 23.24 -30.11 -11.17
C VAL A 164 21.80 -29.68 -10.98
N GLN A 165 21.28 -29.88 -9.75
CA GLN A 165 19.93 -29.50 -9.40
C GLN A 165 19.86 -27.99 -9.10
N VAL A 166 18.99 -27.29 -9.80
CA VAL A 166 18.83 -25.83 -9.67
C VAL A 166 17.39 -25.42 -9.45
N PHE A 167 17.22 -24.34 -8.71
CA PHE A 167 15.97 -23.62 -8.54
C PHE A 167 16.07 -22.34 -9.33
N ILE A 168 15.07 -22.03 -10.17
CA ILE A 168 15.03 -20.83 -10.99
C ILE A 168 13.84 -19.98 -10.54
N ASP A 169 14.12 -18.76 -10.09
CA ASP A 169 13.13 -17.80 -9.68
C ASP A 169 12.97 -16.71 -10.75
N TYR A 170 11.74 -16.34 -11.09
CA TYR A 170 11.47 -15.34 -12.12
C TYR A 170 10.20 -14.55 -11.87
N ARG A 171 10.09 -13.38 -12.48
CA ARG A 171 8.86 -12.56 -12.51
C ARG A 171 8.10 -12.79 -13.78
N TYR A 172 6.77 -12.76 -13.67
CA TYR A 172 5.88 -12.77 -14.83
C TYR A 172 4.68 -11.89 -14.58
N THR A 173 4.05 -11.42 -15.64
CA THR A 173 2.79 -10.64 -15.58
C THR A 173 1.63 -11.49 -16.02
N VAL A 174 0.45 -11.20 -15.46
CA VAL A 174 -0.83 -11.76 -15.87
C VAL A 174 -1.81 -10.61 -16.12
N ALA A 175 -2.81 -10.84 -16.98
CA ALA A 175 -3.79 -9.82 -17.34
C ALA A 175 -4.79 -9.50 -16.22
N THR A 176 -4.89 -10.34 -15.19
CA THR A 176 -5.77 -10.15 -14.05
C THR A 176 -5.14 -9.25 -12.99
N GLY A 177 -5.99 -8.56 -12.22
CA GLY A 177 -5.54 -7.65 -11.16
C GLY A 177 -5.21 -6.24 -11.67
N ASN A 178 -4.67 -5.43 -10.78
CA ASN A 178 -4.28 -4.05 -11.05
C ASN A 178 -2.84 -3.81 -10.59
N SER A 179 -2.14 -2.96 -11.31
CA SER A 179 -0.81 -2.46 -10.93
C SER A 179 -0.80 -0.94 -10.89
N LEU A 180 0.01 -0.40 -10.01
CA LEU A 180 0.17 1.02 -9.80
C LEU A 180 1.66 1.36 -9.84
N SER A 181 2.01 2.34 -10.68
CA SER A 181 3.33 2.95 -10.67
C SER A 181 3.24 4.32 -10.02
N VAL A 182 3.77 4.46 -8.82
CA VAL A 182 3.82 5.73 -8.11
C VAL A 182 4.90 6.60 -8.74
N LYS A 183 4.49 7.73 -9.30
CA LYS A 183 5.39 8.71 -9.93
C LYS A 183 5.61 9.89 -8.99
N ASN A 184 6.75 10.55 -9.12
CA ASN A 184 7.00 11.81 -8.46
C ASN A 184 6.14 12.90 -9.12
N LEU A 185 5.26 13.51 -8.33
CA LEU A 185 4.39 14.61 -8.76
C LEU A 185 4.92 15.94 -8.23
N PRO A 186 4.47 17.08 -8.78
CA PRO A 186 4.73 18.39 -8.19
C PRO A 186 4.27 18.46 -6.73
N MET A 187 4.92 19.31 -5.94
CA MET A 187 4.47 19.53 -4.56
C MET A 187 3.08 20.16 -4.54
N GLY A 188 2.19 19.59 -3.72
CA GLY A 188 0.79 20.01 -3.60
C GLY A 188 -0.19 19.12 -4.36
N ASP A 189 0.27 18.33 -5.32
CA ASP A 189 -0.57 17.41 -6.07
C ASP A 189 -0.90 16.19 -5.21
N MET A 190 -2.15 16.08 -4.77
CA MET A 190 -2.61 14.97 -3.94
C MET A 190 -4.13 14.80 -4.04
N PRO A 191 -4.65 13.56 -3.95
CA PRO A 191 -6.08 13.32 -3.87
C PRO A 191 -6.67 13.87 -2.57
N VAL A 192 -7.92 14.36 -2.67
CA VAL A 192 -8.72 14.79 -1.52
C VAL A 192 -9.93 13.88 -1.41
N PHE A 193 -10.25 13.45 -0.20
CA PHE A 193 -11.41 12.60 0.06
C PHE A 193 -12.15 13.01 1.33
N GLN A 194 -13.47 12.76 1.36
CA GLN A 194 -14.28 12.85 2.58
C GLN A 194 -14.16 11.55 3.36
N GLY A 195 -13.96 11.64 4.65
CA GLY A 195 -13.94 10.50 5.56
C GLY A 195 -15.17 10.45 6.45
N GLU A 196 -15.77 9.27 6.59
CA GLU A 196 -16.94 9.03 7.44
C GLU A 196 -16.71 7.82 8.33
N LEU A 197 -16.68 8.02 9.63
CA LEU A 197 -16.56 6.97 10.65
C LEU A 197 -17.92 6.73 11.30
N TYR A 198 -18.38 5.49 11.27
CA TYR A 198 -19.60 5.06 11.92
C TYR A 198 -19.33 3.97 12.95
N LEU A 199 -19.71 4.22 14.19
CA LEU A 199 -19.59 3.31 15.32
C LEU A 199 -20.98 2.95 15.82
N LYS A 200 -21.26 1.67 16.03
CA LYS A 200 -22.53 1.18 16.61
C LYS A 200 -22.26 0.20 17.73
N TYR A 201 -22.87 0.45 18.90
CA TYR A 201 -22.78 -0.45 20.03
C TYR A 201 -24.06 -0.40 20.89
N LYS A 202 -24.64 -1.56 21.23
CA LYS A 202 -25.85 -1.71 22.07
C LYS A 202 -27.01 -0.79 21.67
N GLY A 203 -27.28 -0.67 20.36
CA GLY A 203 -28.39 0.14 19.85
C GLY A 203 -28.10 1.63 19.75
N LYS A 204 -26.97 2.11 20.23
CA LYS A 204 -26.50 3.49 20.10
C LYS A 204 -25.45 3.62 19.00
N SER A 205 -25.41 4.77 18.36
CA SER A 205 -24.50 5.03 17.25
C SER A 205 -23.81 6.37 17.40
N THR A 206 -22.56 6.42 16.93
CA THR A 206 -21.77 7.65 16.77
C THR A 206 -21.33 7.75 15.31
N TYR A 207 -21.43 8.93 14.76
CA TYR A 207 -21.02 9.25 13.40
C TYR A 207 -20.08 10.46 13.43
N VAL A 208 -18.98 10.35 12.69
CA VAL A 208 -18.01 11.43 12.50
C VAL A 208 -17.78 11.59 11.02
N ARG A 209 -17.96 12.80 10.50
CA ARG A 209 -17.63 13.16 9.13
C ARG A 209 -16.53 14.22 9.13
N VAL A 210 -15.53 14.01 8.30
CA VAL A 210 -14.51 15.01 7.98
C VAL A 210 -14.62 15.30 6.49
N PRO A 211 -14.94 16.54 6.09
CA PRO A 211 -15.24 16.87 4.70
C PRO A 211 -14.02 16.73 3.78
N ASN A 212 -12.84 17.10 4.27
CA ASN A 212 -11.61 17.05 3.49
C ASN A 212 -10.49 16.39 4.26
N PHE A 213 -10.04 15.24 3.76
CA PHE A 213 -8.83 14.54 4.17
C PHE A 213 -7.83 14.46 3.01
N VAL A 214 -6.56 14.55 3.35
CA VAL A 214 -5.44 14.21 2.49
C VAL A 214 -4.59 13.15 3.17
N SER A 215 -4.16 12.16 2.40
CA SER A 215 -3.29 11.10 2.91
C SER A 215 -1.85 11.55 2.96
N ASN A 216 -1.19 11.31 4.07
CA ASN A 216 0.22 11.63 4.29
C ASN A 216 1.09 10.39 4.54
N LYS A 217 0.48 9.22 4.76
CA LYS A 217 1.23 7.98 4.95
C LYS A 217 0.45 6.76 4.51
N LEU A 218 1.14 5.84 3.86
CA LEU A 218 0.76 4.44 3.70
C LEU A 218 1.94 3.57 4.17
N GLY A 219 1.76 2.82 5.23
CA GLY A 219 2.74 1.88 5.74
C GLY A 219 2.30 0.44 5.48
N ILE A 220 3.22 -0.40 4.99
CA ILE A 220 3.02 -1.84 4.86
C ILE A 220 4.16 -2.52 5.58
N ALA A 221 3.87 -3.18 6.69
CA ALA A 221 4.84 -3.95 7.46
C ALA A 221 4.42 -5.43 7.46
N THR A 222 5.36 -6.29 7.15
CA THR A 222 5.15 -7.75 7.19
C THR A 222 5.84 -8.34 8.41
N LYS A 223 5.20 -9.32 9.06
CA LYS A 223 5.75 -10.10 10.15
C LYS A 223 5.51 -11.57 9.89
N GLN A 224 6.37 -12.42 10.42
CA GLN A 224 6.26 -13.87 10.22
C GLN A 224 5.02 -14.46 10.90
N ASP A 225 4.68 -13.97 12.08
CA ASP A 225 3.66 -14.55 12.96
C ASP A 225 2.39 -13.68 13.07
N ASP A 226 2.17 -12.74 12.13
CA ASP A 226 1.05 -11.80 12.21
C ASP A 226 0.53 -11.43 10.82
N TYR A 227 -0.70 -10.94 10.76
CA TYR A 227 -1.28 -10.44 9.52
C TYR A 227 -0.60 -9.15 9.07
N THR A 228 -0.44 -9.00 7.76
CA THR A 228 -0.05 -7.72 7.15
C THR A 228 -1.24 -6.78 7.15
N ILE A 229 -1.18 -5.75 7.99
CA ILE A 229 -2.24 -4.75 8.13
C ILE A 229 -1.68 -3.40 7.69
N PRO A 230 -2.09 -2.88 6.52
CA PRO A 230 -1.72 -1.55 6.08
C PRO A 230 -2.16 -0.47 7.06
N ASP A 231 -1.27 0.50 7.26
CA ASP A 231 -1.42 1.64 8.17
C ASP A 231 -1.53 2.93 7.33
N PHE A 232 -2.62 3.67 7.53
CA PHE A 232 -2.93 4.91 6.82
C PHE A 232 -2.99 6.07 7.80
N GLU A 233 -2.38 7.19 7.44
CA GLU A 233 -2.52 8.43 8.18
C GLU A 233 -3.03 9.54 7.26
N PHE A 234 -3.91 10.38 7.78
CA PHE A 234 -4.58 11.45 7.07
C PHE A 234 -4.47 12.75 7.83
N THR A 235 -4.52 13.87 7.13
CA THR A 235 -4.66 15.20 7.73
C THR A 235 -5.93 15.83 7.19
N GLY A 236 -6.77 16.33 8.10
CA GLY A 236 -8.02 17.01 7.75
C GLY A 236 -7.85 18.52 7.71
N TYR A 237 -8.62 19.17 6.85
CA TYR A 237 -8.72 20.62 6.76
C TYR A 237 -10.16 21.04 6.49
N GLN A 238 -10.44 22.32 6.70
CA GLN A 238 -11.78 22.90 6.53
C GLN A 238 -12.28 22.82 5.08
N ASP A 239 -13.60 22.74 4.93
CA ASP A 239 -14.26 22.94 3.64
C ASP A 239 -14.46 24.46 3.34
N GLU A 240 -15.20 24.77 2.26
CA GLU A 240 -15.53 26.14 1.85
C GLU A 240 -16.43 26.89 2.84
N PHE A 241 -17.12 26.17 3.74
CA PHE A 241 -17.98 26.73 4.78
C PHE A 241 -17.26 26.86 6.13
N GLY A 242 -15.99 26.43 6.24
CA GLY A 242 -15.22 26.44 7.47
C GLY A 242 -15.49 25.24 8.37
N GLU A 243 -16.24 24.20 7.90
CA GLU A 243 -16.44 22.96 8.64
C GLU A 243 -15.18 22.09 8.56
N VAL A 244 -14.66 21.70 9.73
CA VAL A 244 -13.49 20.81 9.84
C VAL A 244 -13.93 19.38 10.14
N ALA A 245 -14.94 19.21 10.99
CA ALA A 245 -15.50 17.91 11.32
C ALA A 245 -16.94 18.07 11.85
N TYR A 246 -17.79 17.10 11.53
CA TYR A 246 -19.15 16.99 12.03
C TYR A 246 -19.28 15.74 12.90
N TRP A 247 -19.85 15.87 14.09
CA TRP A 247 -20.05 14.80 15.06
C TRP A 247 -21.51 14.66 15.38
N SER A 248 -22.01 13.43 15.36
CA SER A 248 -23.37 13.09 15.75
C SER A 248 -23.38 11.84 16.62
N ALA A 249 -24.15 11.86 17.68
CA ALA A 249 -24.28 10.74 18.61
C ALA A 249 -25.73 10.61 19.10
N ASN A 250 -26.17 9.38 19.30
CA ASN A 250 -27.44 9.08 19.92
C ASN A 250 -27.23 9.02 21.45
N GLU A 251 -27.52 10.12 22.15
CA GLU A 251 -27.40 10.28 23.60
C GLU A 251 -28.56 9.67 24.37
#